data_f02e937d755b09bb656122e5b97e4bd1
#
_entry.id   f02e937d755b09bb656122e5b97e4bd1
#
_cell.length_a   1.000
_cell.length_b   1.000
_cell.length_c   1.000
_cell.angle_alpha   90.00
_cell.angle_beta   90.00
_cell.angle_gamma   90.00
#
_symmetry.space_group_name_H-M   'P 1'
#
loop_
_entity.id
_entity.type
_entity.pdbx_description
1 polymer ?
#
loop_
_entity_poly.entity_id
_entity_poly.type
_entity_poly.pdbx_seq_one_letter_code
_entity_poly.pdbx_strand_id
1 'polypeptide(L)'
;MTGALGNPSSKVIVLTASNTNITGLAGLFHLDWSLPGYPPDTCGPGGALIFELRQSQSTGEYIVRASYVTQTMDQLRNRTALTLEAPPAGAPVFIPGCSVDNATFDCPLARFVKLAKRTIDPLSADIQN
;
A
#
# COMPACT_ATOMS: atom_id res chain seq x y z
N MET A 1 4.09 -8.03 -11.95
CA MET A 1 5.44 -7.67 -11.48
C MET A 1 6.29 -8.90 -11.19
N THR A 2 6.43 -9.73 -12.13
CA THR A 2 7.27 -10.93 -11.96
C THR A 2 8.55 -10.75 -12.77
N GLY A 3 9.66 -11.23 -12.28
CA GLY A 3 10.93 -11.30 -12.98
C GLY A 3 11.70 -9.99 -13.09
N ALA A 4 11.08 -8.86 -13.36
CA ALA A 4 11.79 -7.59 -13.54
C ALA A 4 12.08 -6.85 -12.24
N LEU A 5 11.24 -7.03 -11.23
CA LEU A 5 11.29 -6.25 -10.00
C LEU A 5 11.45 -7.07 -8.74
N GLY A 6 11.68 -8.35 -8.86
CA GLY A 6 11.89 -9.19 -7.69
C GLY A 6 12.05 -10.65 -8.04
N ASN A 7 12.73 -11.35 -7.17
CA ASN A 7 12.84 -12.79 -7.25
C ASN A 7 11.54 -13.40 -6.70
N PRO A 8 10.95 -14.44 -7.33
CA PRO A 8 9.75 -15.10 -6.80
C PRO A 8 9.89 -15.59 -5.35
N SER A 9 11.11 -15.85 -4.90
CA SER A 9 11.39 -16.25 -3.51
C SER A 9 11.57 -15.06 -2.56
N SER A 10 11.56 -13.82 -3.05
CA SER A 10 11.72 -12.63 -2.20
C SER A 10 10.49 -12.44 -1.33
N LYS A 11 10.71 -12.23 -0.03
CA LYS A 11 9.63 -11.98 0.93
C LYS A 11 9.29 -10.50 1.08
N VAL A 12 10.22 -9.63 0.71
CA VAL A 12 10.05 -8.17 0.76
C VAL A 12 10.61 -7.58 -0.52
N ILE A 13 9.83 -6.72 -1.14
CA ILE A 13 10.25 -5.95 -2.31
C ILE A 13 10.06 -4.48 -1.96
N VAL A 14 11.14 -3.70 -2.04
CA VAL A 14 11.11 -2.26 -1.80
C VAL A 14 11.39 -1.54 -3.11
N LEU A 15 10.45 -0.69 -3.51
CA LEU A 15 10.58 0.15 -4.68
C LEU A 15 10.74 1.60 -4.21
N THR A 16 11.88 2.20 -4.52
CA THR A 16 12.09 3.62 -4.25
C THR A 16 11.26 4.43 -5.25
N ALA A 17 10.42 5.31 -4.74
CA ALA A 17 9.47 6.06 -5.57
C ALA A 17 9.38 7.51 -5.10
N SER A 18 8.92 8.38 -6.00
CA SER A 18 8.59 9.75 -5.66
C SER A 18 7.13 9.86 -5.21
N ASN A 19 6.76 11.00 -4.62
CA ASN A 19 5.37 11.29 -4.28
C ASN A 19 4.44 11.18 -5.50
N THR A 20 4.92 11.58 -6.67
CA THR A 20 4.16 11.48 -7.92
C THR A 20 3.81 10.04 -8.25
N ASN A 21 4.74 9.11 -8.07
CA ASN A 21 4.49 7.69 -8.33
C ASN A 21 3.45 7.12 -7.36
N ILE A 22 3.57 7.45 -6.07
CA ILE A 22 2.63 6.98 -5.05
C ILE A 22 1.24 7.55 -5.31
N THR A 23 1.15 8.85 -5.59
CA THR A 23 -0.11 9.52 -5.90
C THR A 23 -0.75 8.94 -7.17
N GLY A 24 0.06 8.66 -8.20
CA GLY A 24 -0.44 8.04 -9.42
C GLY A 24 -1.01 6.64 -9.19
N LEU A 25 -0.31 5.80 -8.43
CA LEU A 25 -0.81 4.48 -8.08
C LEU A 25 -2.09 4.57 -7.25
N ALA A 26 -2.12 5.48 -6.27
CA ALA A 26 -3.31 5.72 -5.46
C ALA A 26 -4.49 6.16 -6.33
N GLY A 27 -4.25 7.02 -7.31
CA GLY A 27 -5.29 7.45 -8.24
C GLY A 27 -5.85 6.31 -9.09
N LEU A 28 -4.99 5.41 -9.56
CA LEU A 28 -5.41 4.25 -10.35
C LEU A 28 -6.34 3.32 -9.58
N PHE A 29 -6.06 3.09 -8.30
CA PHE A 29 -6.82 2.19 -7.45
C PHE A 29 -7.83 2.90 -6.55
N HIS A 30 -7.93 4.23 -6.65
CA HIS A 30 -8.81 5.06 -5.83
C HIS A 30 -8.54 4.90 -4.33
N LEU A 31 -7.26 4.89 -3.95
CA LEU A 31 -6.83 4.73 -2.57
C LEU A 31 -6.80 6.09 -1.87
N ASP A 32 -7.28 6.09 -0.63
CA ASP A 32 -7.25 7.25 0.25
C ASP A 32 -6.69 6.86 1.60
N TRP A 33 -6.03 7.80 2.27
CA TRP A 33 -5.56 7.62 3.65
C TRP A 33 -5.61 8.94 4.40
N SER A 34 -5.69 8.82 5.72
CA SER A 34 -5.65 9.98 6.59
C SER A 34 -4.84 9.64 7.84
N LEU A 35 -3.87 10.47 8.15
CA LEU A 35 -3.00 10.34 9.31
C LEU A 35 -3.11 11.57 10.19
N PRO A 36 -3.04 11.42 11.53
CA PRO A 36 -3.05 12.56 12.43
C PRO A 36 -1.92 13.55 12.11
N GLY A 37 -2.26 14.82 12.06
CA GLY A 37 -1.29 15.88 11.79
C GLY A 37 -0.98 16.12 10.32
N TYR A 38 -1.57 15.36 9.40
CA TYR A 38 -1.40 15.54 7.95
C TYR A 38 -2.75 15.78 7.28
N PRO A 39 -2.78 16.58 6.22
CA PRO A 39 -3.96 16.63 5.35
C PRO A 39 -4.22 15.26 4.72
N PRO A 40 -5.48 14.96 4.33
CA PRO A 40 -5.79 13.69 3.66
C PRO A 40 -4.89 13.46 2.44
N ASP A 41 -4.50 12.19 2.22
CA ASP A 41 -3.74 11.72 1.07
C ASP A 41 -2.35 12.34 0.93
N THR A 42 -1.81 12.89 2.01
CA THR A 42 -0.47 13.47 2.01
C THR A 42 0.60 12.37 2.01
N CYS A 43 1.59 12.52 1.13
CA CYS A 43 2.78 11.69 1.12
C CYS A 43 3.85 12.38 1.97
N GLY A 44 3.97 11.98 3.23
CA GLY A 44 4.99 12.54 4.14
C GLY A 44 6.41 12.11 3.76
N PRO A 45 7.43 12.86 4.22
CA PRO A 45 8.83 12.49 3.97
C PRO A 45 9.14 11.09 4.52
N GLY A 46 9.80 10.27 3.71
CA GLY A 46 10.13 8.91 4.09
C GLY A 46 8.92 7.98 4.24
N GLY A 47 7.76 8.41 3.78
CA GLY A 47 6.54 7.61 3.85
C GLY A 47 6.55 6.42 2.88
N ALA A 48 5.66 5.46 3.13
CA ALA A 48 5.55 4.28 2.28
C ALA A 48 4.10 3.82 2.16
N LEU A 49 3.72 3.47 0.95
CA LEU A 49 2.51 2.70 0.69
C LEU A 49 2.91 1.22 0.69
N ILE A 50 2.29 0.45 1.57
CA ILE A 50 2.68 -0.94 1.83
C ILE A 50 1.52 -1.86 1.47
N PHE A 51 1.84 -2.90 0.69
CA PHE A 51 0.93 -4.01 0.43
C PHE A 51 1.50 -5.27 1.07
N GLU A 52 0.74 -5.90 1.95
CA GLU A 52 1.15 -7.12 2.64
C GLU A 52 0.30 -8.30 2.17
N LEU A 53 0.98 -9.38 1.76
CA LEU A 53 0.30 -10.66 1.55
C LEU A 53 0.29 -11.42 2.87
N ARG A 54 -0.89 -11.75 3.34
CA ARG A 54 -1.08 -12.47 4.60
C ARG A 54 -1.97 -13.69 4.37
N GLN A 55 -1.83 -14.66 5.24
CA GLN A 55 -2.70 -15.84 5.24
C GLN A 55 -3.53 -15.84 6.51
N SER A 56 -4.86 -15.99 6.37
CA SER A 56 -5.75 -16.10 7.51
C SER A 56 -5.52 -17.44 8.20
N GLN A 57 -5.26 -17.42 9.52
CA GLN A 57 -5.08 -18.65 10.29
C GLN A 57 -6.37 -19.43 10.45
N SER A 58 -7.51 -18.74 10.45
CA SER A 58 -8.81 -19.40 10.65
C SER A 58 -9.34 -20.07 9.40
N THR A 59 -9.14 -19.47 8.21
CA THR A 59 -9.70 -19.96 6.95
C THR A 59 -8.66 -20.51 5.99
N GLY A 60 -7.38 -20.18 6.19
CA GLY A 60 -6.31 -20.51 5.27
C GLY A 60 -6.28 -19.64 4.01
N GLU A 61 -7.22 -18.72 3.87
CA GLU A 61 -7.28 -17.84 2.71
C GLU A 61 -6.17 -16.79 2.73
N TYR A 62 -5.67 -16.45 1.54
CA TYR A 62 -4.72 -15.36 1.38
C TYR A 62 -5.45 -14.05 1.20
N ILE A 63 -4.95 -13.02 1.87
CA ILE A 63 -5.49 -11.67 1.82
C ILE A 63 -4.36 -10.67 1.56
N VAL A 64 -4.73 -9.52 1.01
CA VAL A 64 -3.85 -8.37 0.85
C VAL A 64 -4.31 -7.28 1.79
N ARG A 65 -3.38 -6.69 2.54
CA ARG A 65 -3.61 -5.49 3.34
C ARG A 65 -2.80 -4.35 2.76
N ALA A 66 -3.43 -3.23 2.57
CA ALA A 66 -2.75 -2.00 2.19
C ALA A 66 -2.70 -1.06 3.38
N SER A 67 -1.59 -0.39 3.57
CA SER A 67 -1.43 0.64 4.59
C SER A 67 -0.50 1.74 4.09
N TYR A 68 -0.68 2.93 4.62
CA TYR A 68 0.26 4.03 4.42
C TYR A 68 0.91 4.38 5.75
N VAL A 69 2.24 4.51 5.76
CA VAL A 69 3.01 4.84 6.96
C VAL A 69 3.93 6.03 6.68
N THR A 70 4.08 6.88 7.68
CA THR A 70 5.06 7.98 7.65
C THR A 70 5.37 8.43 9.06
N GLN A 71 6.50 9.09 9.26
CA GLN A 71 6.82 9.69 10.54
C GLN A 71 5.80 10.77 10.90
N THR A 72 5.47 10.89 12.18
CA THR A 72 4.69 12.03 12.67
C THR A 72 5.52 13.31 12.55
N MET A 73 4.84 14.45 12.58
CA MET A 73 5.53 15.73 12.58
C MET A 73 6.47 15.89 13.79
N ASP A 74 6.06 15.37 14.96
CA ASP A 74 6.88 15.40 16.16
C ASP A 74 8.12 14.49 16.02
N GLN A 75 7.97 13.31 15.44
CA GLN A 75 9.09 12.43 15.19
C GLN A 75 10.11 13.09 14.23
N LEU A 76 9.63 13.78 13.22
CA LEU A 76 10.49 14.52 12.27
C LEU A 76 11.22 15.66 12.98
N ARG A 77 10.51 16.49 13.76
CA ARG A 77 11.09 17.64 14.48
C ARG A 77 12.12 17.19 15.50
N ASN A 78 11.84 16.12 16.20
CA ASN A 78 12.70 15.61 17.28
C ASN A 78 13.75 14.64 16.76
N ARG A 79 13.79 14.35 15.47
CA ARG A 79 14.71 13.36 14.85
C ARG A 79 14.65 12.03 15.58
N THR A 80 13.43 11.60 15.95
CA THR A 80 13.21 10.35 16.68
C THR A 80 13.59 9.17 15.79
N ALA A 81 14.43 8.27 16.31
CA ALA A 81 14.74 7.02 15.64
C ALA A 81 13.48 6.12 15.67
N LEU A 82 13.11 5.59 14.52
CA LEU A 82 11.97 4.67 14.44
C LEU A 82 12.39 3.30 14.96
N THR A 83 11.64 2.80 15.93
CA THR A 83 11.83 1.48 16.54
C THR A 83 10.48 0.82 16.71
N LEU A 84 10.47 -0.42 17.20
CA LEU A 84 9.20 -1.09 17.51
C LEU A 84 8.44 -0.41 18.65
N GLU A 85 9.17 0.27 19.56
CA GLU A 85 8.59 1.02 20.67
C GLU A 85 8.17 2.44 20.25
N ALA A 86 8.78 2.97 19.18
CA ALA A 86 8.48 4.28 18.61
C ALA A 86 8.22 4.13 17.11
N PRO A 87 7.12 3.46 16.72
CA PRO A 87 6.83 3.23 15.31
C PRO A 87 6.35 4.50 14.61
N PRO A 88 6.42 4.56 13.28
CA PRO A 88 5.79 5.64 12.54
C PRO A 88 4.27 5.59 12.69
N ALA A 89 3.60 6.66 12.33
CA ALA A 89 2.15 6.65 12.20
C ALA A 89 1.75 5.82 10.97
N GLY A 90 0.68 5.06 11.09
CA GLY A 90 0.16 4.24 10.01
C GLY A 90 -1.36 4.27 9.95
N ALA A 91 -1.90 4.12 8.75
CA ALA A 91 -3.32 4.02 8.52
C ALA A 91 -3.62 2.88 7.56
N PRO A 92 -4.65 2.07 7.85
CA PRO A 92 -5.11 1.09 6.86
C PRO A 92 -5.71 1.81 5.66
N VAL A 93 -5.53 1.22 4.48
CA VAL A 93 -6.03 1.79 3.23
C VAL A 93 -7.10 0.88 2.67
N PHE A 94 -8.31 1.43 2.48
CA PHE A 94 -9.40 0.71 1.84
C PHE A 94 -9.15 0.63 0.33
N ILE A 95 -9.25 -0.56 -0.24
CA ILE A 95 -9.10 -0.79 -1.69
C ILE A 95 -10.51 -0.94 -2.28
N PRO A 96 -11.05 0.08 -2.94
CA PRO A 96 -12.39 0.01 -3.53
C PRO A 96 -12.54 -1.17 -4.49
N GLY A 97 -13.66 -1.87 -4.39
CA GLY A 97 -13.91 -3.07 -5.19
C GLY A 97 -13.21 -4.33 -4.69
N CYS A 98 -12.46 -4.25 -3.60
CA CYS A 98 -11.72 -5.39 -3.06
C CYS A 98 -11.84 -5.55 -1.55
N SER A 99 -11.59 -4.50 -0.79
CA SER A 99 -11.55 -4.57 0.68
C SER A 99 -12.90 -4.94 1.28
N VAL A 100 -12.87 -5.78 2.31
CA VAL A 100 -14.03 -6.02 3.16
C VAL A 100 -14.09 -4.97 4.27
N ASP A 101 -15.26 -4.78 4.84
CA ASP A 101 -15.46 -3.80 5.91
C ASP A 101 -15.04 -4.38 7.26
N ASN A 102 -13.73 -4.39 7.50
CA ASN A 102 -13.15 -4.75 8.79
C ASN A 102 -12.10 -3.72 9.19
N ALA A 103 -11.49 -3.90 10.36
CA ALA A 103 -10.56 -2.92 10.91
C ALA A 103 -9.31 -2.69 10.06
N THR A 104 -8.91 -3.67 9.25
CA THR A 104 -7.70 -3.63 8.43
C THR A 104 -8.00 -3.58 6.93
N PHE A 105 -9.28 -3.55 6.55
CA PHE A 105 -9.74 -3.48 5.15
C PHE A 105 -9.16 -4.60 4.29
N ASP A 106 -9.18 -5.82 4.83
CA ASP A 106 -8.61 -6.98 4.15
C ASP A 106 -9.26 -7.20 2.77
N CYS A 107 -8.43 -7.52 1.80
CA CYS A 107 -8.84 -7.74 0.43
C CYS A 107 -8.47 -9.19 0.06
N PRO A 108 -9.42 -10.06 -0.31
CA PRO A 108 -9.08 -11.41 -0.75
C PRO A 108 -8.11 -11.37 -1.93
N LEU A 109 -7.06 -12.19 -1.88
CA LEU A 109 -6.02 -12.17 -2.90
C LEU A 109 -6.57 -12.34 -4.32
N ALA A 110 -7.49 -13.29 -4.50
CA ALA A 110 -8.09 -13.54 -5.83
C ALA A 110 -8.79 -12.29 -6.36
N ARG A 111 -9.49 -11.57 -5.50
CA ARG A 111 -10.17 -10.32 -5.86
C ARG A 111 -9.17 -9.21 -6.18
N PHE A 112 -8.09 -9.12 -5.41
CA PHE A 112 -7.03 -8.15 -5.64
C PHE A 112 -6.35 -8.37 -6.99
N VAL A 113 -6.00 -9.61 -7.31
CA VAL A 113 -5.37 -9.95 -8.60
C VAL A 113 -6.29 -9.58 -9.76
N LYS A 114 -7.58 -9.89 -9.64
CA LYS A 114 -8.57 -9.55 -10.67
C LYS A 114 -8.70 -8.03 -10.85
N LEU A 115 -8.75 -7.28 -9.74
CA LEU A 115 -8.81 -5.82 -9.77
C LEU A 115 -7.55 -5.24 -10.41
N ALA A 116 -6.37 -5.73 -10.02
CA ALA A 116 -5.10 -5.23 -10.55
C ALA A 116 -5.00 -5.46 -12.06
N LYS A 117 -5.37 -6.65 -12.54
CA LYS A 117 -5.37 -6.94 -13.98
C LYS A 117 -6.31 -6.00 -14.73
N ARG A 118 -7.53 -5.84 -14.24
CA ARG A 118 -8.53 -4.97 -14.87
C ARG A 118 -8.08 -3.50 -14.89
N THR A 119 -7.33 -3.06 -13.88
CA THR A 119 -6.84 -1.69 -13.78
C THR A 119 -5.62 -1.45 -14.67
N ILE A 120 -4.71 -2.41 -14.77
CA ILE A 120 -3.42 -2.26 -15.44
C ILE A 120 -3.49 -2.64 -16.93
N ASP A 121 -4.16 -3.72 -17.27
CA ASP A 121 -4.22 -4.23 -18.66
C ASP A 121 -4.76 -3.21 -19.67
N PRO A 122 -5.84 -2.44 -19.39
CA PRO A 122 -6.29 -1.40 -20.31
C PRO A 122 -5.24 -0.33 -20.57
N LEU A 123 -4.45 0.04 -19.53
CA LEU A 123 -3.37 1.01 -19.71
C LEU A 123 -2.25 0.46 -20.57
N SER A 124 -1.91 -0.81 -20.43
CA SER A 124 -0.91 -1.47 -21.27
C SER A 124 -1.37 -1.54 -22.72
N ALA A 125 -2.64 -1.83 -22.96
CA ALA A 125 -3.21 -1.84 -24.32
C ALA A 125 -3.15 -0.45 -24.96
N ASP A 126 -3.46 0.60 -24.20
CA ASP A 126 -3.40 1.99 -24.67
C ASP A 126 -1.98 2.40 -25.05
N ILE A 127 -1.00 1.97 -24.25
CA ILE A 127 0.42 2.26 -24.53
C ILE A 127 0.90 1.54 -25.79
N GLN A 128 0.39 0.35 -26.07
CA GLN A 128 0.79 -0.45 -27.24
C GLN A 128 0.17 0.03 -28.55
N ASN A 129 -0.90 0.77 -28.46
CA ASN A 129 -1.60 1.33 -29.60
C ASN A 129 -1.11 2.75 -29.93
#